data_13ff51420d468ec7ea8124de1656995d
#
_entry.id   13ff51420d468ec7ea8124de1656995d
#
_cell.length_a   1.000
_cell.length_b   1.000
_cell.length_c   1.000
_cell.angle_alpha   90.00
_cell.angle_beta   90.00
_cell.angle_gamma   90.00
#
_symmetry.space_group_name_H-M   'P 1'
#
loop_
_entity.id
_entity.type
_entity.pdbx_description
1 polymer ?
#
loop_
_entity_poly.entity_id
_entity_poly.type
_entity_poly.pdbx_seq_one_letter_code
_entity_poly.pdbx_strand_id
1 'polypeptide(L)'
;MDAIAHTQVSVVCLVTLAVLLRAQQKMRDKSLPGRLFTALLWSAGALTIVDHGSALAQLGAWQDLGIPLTYRLNAGGSILFYLLAACCCLLEFLYVEAELGRTWMEDGRRLALSAAPVALLLLALLTARDENGFCYLCLLYTSDAADDKA
;
A
#
# COMPACT_ATOMS: atom_id res chain seq x y z
N MET A 1 -3.68 -5.52 -19.10
CA MET A 1 -2.26 -5.87 -18.83
C MET A 1 -2.23 -7.35 -18.54
N ASP A 2 -1.40 -8.11 -19.23
CA ASP A 2 -1.42 -9.56 -19.10
C ASP A 2 -0.96 -9.98 -17.69
N ALA A 3 -1.63 -10.99 -17.10
CA ALA A 3 -1.33 -11.49 -15.76
C ALA A 3 0.16 -11.87 -15.59
N ILE A 4 0.75 -12.38 -16.66
CA ILE A 4 2.18 -12.74 -16.72
C ILE A 4 3.06 -11.50 -16.55
N ALA A 5 2.76 -10.41 -17.26
CA ALA A 5 3.54 -9.17 -17.16
C ALA A 5 3.45 -8.55 -15.76
N HIS A 6 2.24 -8.55 -15.15
CA HIS A 6 2.05 -8.07 -13.78
C HIS A 6 2.86 -8.89 -12.76
N THR A 7 2.83 -10.23 -12.88
CA THR A 7 3.60 -11.13 -12.02
C THR A 7 5.10 -10.89 -12.16
N GLN A 8 5.60 -10.73 -13.39
CA GLN A 8 7.02 -10.46 -13.63
C GLN A 8 7.48 -9.15 -12.97
N VAL A 9 6.72 -8.08 -13.11
CA VAL A 9 7.02 -6.79 -12.48
C VAL A 9 7.04 -6.92 -10.95
N SER A 10 6.03 -7.57 -10.37
CA SER A 10 5.96 -7.78 -8.91
C SER A 10 7.15 -8.58 -8.38
N VAL A 11 7.57 -9.64 -9.08
CA VAL A 11 8.74 -10.45 -8.70
C VAL A 11 10.02 -9.62 -8.75
N VAL A 12 10.23 -8.84 -9.82
CA VAL A 12 11.40 -7.96 -9.94
C VAL A 12 11.43 -6.94 -8.82
N CYS A 13 10.29 -6.31 -8.50
CA CYS A 13 10.17 -5.36 -7.38
C CYS A 13 10.54 -6.03 -6.04
N LEU A 14 9.98 -7.20 -5.74
CA LEU A 14 10.26 -7.92 -4.49
C LEU A 14 11.73 -8.33 -4.37
N VAL A 15 12.35 -8.81 -5.45
CA VAL A 15 13.78 -9.14 -5.46
C VAL A 15 14.63 -7.89 -5.20
N THR A 16 14.31 -6.78 -5.87
CA THR A 16 15.02 -5.51 -5.67
C THR A 16 14.90 -5.02 -4.23
N LEU A 17 13.69 -5.05 -3.67
CA LEU A 17 13.44 -4.68 -2.27
C LEU A 17 14.20 -5.59 -1.28
N ALA A 18 14.24 -6.90 -1.53
CA ALA A 18 14.99 -7.84 -0.71
C ALA A 18 16.51 -7.57 -0.73
N VAL A 19 17.07 -7.22 -1.90
CA VAL A 19 18.47 -6.82 -2.03
C VAL A 19 18.75 -5.54 -1.25
N LEU A 20 17.88 -4.53 -1.39
CA LEU A 20 18.01 -3.25 -0.68
C LEU A 20 17.89 -3.44 0.84
N LEU A 21 16.95 -4.26 1.31
CA LEU A 21 16.81 -4.58 2.74
C LEU A 21 18.06 -5.27 3.28
N ARG A 22 18.63 -6.24 2.55
CA ARG A 22 19.89 -6.88 2.95
C ARG A 22 21.05 -5.90 2.99
N ALA A 23 21.16 -5.02 2.00
CA ALA A 23 22.20 -3.99 1.97
C ALA A 23 22.07 -3.06 3.18
N GLN A 24 20.86 -2.60 3.48
CA GLN A 24 20.58 -1.74 4.64
C GLN A 24 20.88 -2.43 5.97
N GLN A 25 20.51 -3.70 6.13
CA GLN A 25 20.83 -4.47 7.34
C GLN A 25 22.33 -4.64 7.54
N LYS A 26 23.10 -4.80 6.45
CA LYS A 26 24.57 -4.91 6.52
C LYS A 26 25.23 -3.59 6.92
N MET A 27 24.68 -2.45 6.49
CA MET A 27 25.22 -1.14 6.86
C MET A 27 25.02 -0.80 8.34
N ARG A 28 24.11 -1.48 9.03
CA ARG A 28 23.84 -1.33 10.47
C ARG A 28 23.57 0.13 10.90
N ASP A 29 23.05 0.93 9.99
CA ASP A 29 22.74 2.31 10.29
C ASP A 29 21.55 2.38 11.27
N LYS A 30 21.84 2.86 12.49
CA LYS A 30 20.85 3.05 13.55
C LYS A 30 20.33 4.49 13.60
N SER A 31 20.75 5.34 12.69
CA SER A 31 20.26 6.71 12.58
C SER A 31 18.76 6.71 12.34
N LEU A 32 18.12 7.83 12.65
CA LEU A 32 16.70 8.01 12.41
C LEU A 32 16.35 7.83 10.91
N PRO A 33 17.07 8.47 9.96
CA PRO A 33 16.86 8.24 8.54
C PRO A 33 17.00 6.76 8.14
N GLY A 34 18.03 6.06 8.63
CA GLY A 34 18.23 4.64 8.34
C GLY A 34 17.07 3.75 8.81
N ARG A 35 16.47 4.07 9.97
CA ARG A 35 15.29 3.36 10.48
C ARG A 35 14.04 3.65 9.64
N LEU A 36 13.84 4.91 9.25
CA LEU A 36 12.72 5.32 8.38
C LEU A 36 12.83 4.68 7.00
N PHE A 37 14.03 4.66 6.43
CA PHE A 37 14.29 3.99 5.16
C PHE A 37 14.00 2.48 5.23
N THR A 38 14.41 1.83 6.31
CA THR A 38 14.10 0.41 6.52
C THR A 38 12.57 0.18 6.63
N ALA A 39 11.86 1.03 7.36
CA ALA A 39 10.40 0.95 7.46
C ALA A 39 9.71 1.19 6.10
N LEU A 40 10.23 2.12 5.30
CA LEU A 40 9.77 2.39 3.94
C LEU A 40 9.93 1.15 3.03
N LEU A 41 11.10 0.49 3.07
CA LEU A 41 11.33 -0.73 2.29
C LEU A 41 10.39 -1.87 2.70
N TRP A 42 10.12 -2.05 3.99
CA TRP A 42 9.17 -3.05 4.46
C TRP A 42 7.75 -2.74 4.03
N SER A 43 7.31 -1.49 4.14
CA SER A 43 5.95 -1.08 3.73
C SER A 43 5.77 -1.18 2.22
N ALA A 44 6.79 -0.84 1.42
CA ALA A 44 6.77 -1.02 -0.04
C ALA A 44 6.70 -2.51 -0.43
N GLY A 45 7.42 -3.39 0.29
CA GLY A 45 7.33 -4.83 0.10
C GLY A 45 5.94 -5.38 0.40
N ALA A 46 5.34 -4.96 1.52
CA ALA A 46 3.98 -5.33 1.88
C ALA A 46 2.97 -4.83 0.84
N LEU A 47 3.12 -3.59 0.37
CA LEU A 47 2.28 -3.02 -0.68
C LEU A 47 2.32 -3.85 -1.96
N THR A 48 3.53 -4.24 -2.42
CA THR A 48 3.71 -5.07 -3.61
C THR A 48 3.05 -6.45 -3.45
N ILE A 49 3.14 -7.07 -2.27
CA ILE A 49 2.50 -8.35 -1.97
C ILE A 49 0.98 -8.24 -2.01
N VAL A 50 0.43 -7.19 -1.39
CA VAL A 50 -1.03 -6.95 -1.37
C VAL A 50 -1.57 -6.67 -2.77
N ASP A 51 -0.87 -5.83 -3.54
CA ASP A 51 -1.22 -5.53 -4.94
C ASP A 51 -1.24 -6.80 -5.80
N HIS A 52 -0.18 -7.62 -5.70
CA HIS A 52 -0.11 -8.88 -6.42
C HIS A 52 -1.20 -9.87 -6.00
N GLY A 53 -1.47 -9.99 -4.70
CA GLY A 53 -2.55 -10.82 -4.17
C GLY A 53 -3.93 -10.39 -4.66
N SER A 54 -4.19 -9.09 -4.69
CA SER A 54 -5.44 -8.53 -5.24
C SER A 54 -5.59 -8.78 -6.73
N ALA A 55 -4.50 -8.63 -7.51
CA ALA A 55 -4.51 -8.93 -8.94
C ALA A 55 -4.79 -10.41 -9.23
N LEU A 56 -4.21 -11.33 -8.45
CA LEU A 56 -4.48 -12.77 -8.57
C LEU A 56 -5.93 -13.11 -8.21
N ALA A 57 -6.49 -12.44 -7.20
CA ALA A 57 -7.89 -12.62 -6.83
C ALA A 57 -8.85 -12.20 -7.96
N GLN A 58 -8.53 -11.09 -8.67
CA GLN A 58 -9.32 -10.62 -9.82
C GLN A 58 -9.23 -11.56 -11.03
N LEU A 59 -8.11 -12.24 -11.22
CA LEU A 59 -7.89 -13.19 -12.31
C LEU A 59 -8.59 -14.55 -12.12
N GLY A 60 -9.39 -14.70 -11.08
CA GLY A 60 -10.15 -15.92 -10.84
C GLY A 60 -9.37 -17.07 -10.20
N ALA A 61 -8.10 -16.85 -9.82
CA ALA A 61 -7.31 -17.88 -9.11
C ALA A 61 -7.96 -18.35 -7.79
N TRP A 62 -8.94 -17.58 -7.30
CA TRP A 62 -9.67 -17.83 -6.05
C TRP A 62 -11.15 -18.19 -6.27
N GLN A 63 -11.57 -18.47 -7.50
CA GLN A 63 -12.97 -18.76 -7.83
C GLN A 63 -13.52 -19.98 -7.07
N ASP A 64 -12.66 -20.94 -6.75
CA ASP A 64 -13.02 -22.14 -5.98
C ASP A 64 -13.38 -21.86 -4.51
N LEU A 65 -13.01 -20.66 -3.98
CA LEU A 65 -13.29 -20.27 -2.59
C LEU A 65 -14.72 -19.77 -2.35
N GLY A 66 -15.52 -19.64 -3.41
CA GLY A 66 -16.89 -19.10 -3.34
C GLY A 66 -16.94 -17.57 -3.42
N ILE A 67 -17.98 -17.08 -4.08
CA ILE A 67 -18.19 -15.64 -4.39
C ILE A 67 -18.11 -14.74 -3.16
N PRO A 68 -18.74 -15.05 -1.99
CA PRO A 68 -18.72 -14.14 -0.84
C PRO A 68 -17.32 -14.00 -0.21
N LEU A 69 -16.50 -15.04 -0.24
CA LEU A 69 -15.14 -14.98 0.32
C LEU A 69 -14.20 -14.23 -0.62
N THR A 70 -14.27 -14.46 -1.92
CA THR A 70 -13.50 -13.75 -2.93
C THR A 70 -13.78 -12.25 -2.90
N TYR A 71 -15.04 -11.86 -2.77
CA TYR A 71 -15.43 -10.45 -2.64
C TYR A 71 -14.83 -9.81 -1.37
N ARG A 72 -14.91 -10.48 -0.20
CA ARG A 72 -14.34 -9.97 1.05
C ARG A 72 -12.82 -9.85 1.00
N LEU A 73 -12.13 -10.80 0.37
CA LEU A 73 -10.69 -10.76 0.19
C LEU A 73 -10.27 -9.62 -0.73
N ASN A 74 -10.99 -9.40 -1.82
CA ASN A 74 -10.72 -8.31 -2.74
C ASN A 74 -10.98 -6.94 -2.09
N ALA A 75 -12.10 -6.76 -1.40
CA ALA A 75 -12.41 -5.54 -0.68
C ALA A 75 -11.39 -5.26 0.44
N GLY A 76 -11.05 -6.27 1.24
CA GLY A 76 -10.03 -6.17 2.28
C GLY A 76 -8.64 -5.87 1.71
N GLY A 77 -8.27 -6.50 0.61
CA GLY A 77 -7.03 -6.25 -0.11
C GLY A 77 -6.93 -4.80 -0.62
N SER A 78 -8.00 -4.28 -1.19
CA SER A 78 -8.06 -2.89 -1.66
C SER A 78 -7.92 -1.88 -0.51
N ILE A 79 -8.61 -2.10 0.61
CA ILE A 79 -8.50 -1.26 1.80
C ILE A 79 -7.05 -1.27 2.31
N LEU A 80 -6.46 -2.47 2.44
CA LEU A 80 -5.08 -2.62 2.91
C LEU A 80 -4.09 -1.97 1.95
N PHE A 81 -4.30 -2.09 0.64
CA PHE A 81 -3.49 -1.42 -0.38
C PHE A 81 -3.47 0.10 -0.19
N TYR A 82 -4.63 0.74 -0.08
CA TYR A 82 -4.71 2.20 0.11
C TYR A 82 -4.08 2.65 1.43
N LEU A 83 -4.25 1.90 2.51
CA LEU A 83 -3.61 2.18 3.79
C LEU A 83 -2.09 2.09 3.70
N LEU A 84 -1.57 1.02 3.10
CA LEU A 84 -0.13 0.84 2.91
C LEU A 84 0.46 1.91 1.99
N ALA A 85 -0.23 2.27 0.91
CA ALA A 85 0.19 3.34 0.02
C ALA A 85 0.28 4.69 0.75
N ALA A 86 -0.72 5.04 1.55
CA ALA A 86 -0.69 6.26 2.36
C ALA A 86 0.43 6.23 3.42
N CYS A 87 0.67 5.08 4.04
CA CYS A 87 1.80 4.89 4.97
C CYS A 87 3.15 5.04 4.26
N CYS A 88 3.31 4.51 3.05
CA CYS A 88 4.53 4.70 2.25
C CYS A 88 4.78 6.18 1.98
N CYS A 89 3.77 6.92 1.52
CA CYS A 89 3.91 8.36 1.27
C CYS A 89 4.30 9.14 2.54
N LEU A 90 3.71 8.80 3.69
CA LEU A 90 4.06 9.42 4.97
C LEU A 90 5.51 9.09 5.37
N LEU A 91 5.92 7.83 5.26
CA LEU A 91 7.28 7.40 5.59
C LEU A 91 8.31 8.03 4.66
N GLU A 92 8.01 8.17 3.36
CA GLU A 92 8.86 8.86 2.40
C GLU A 92 9.02 10.33 2.77
N PHE A 93 7.93 11.02 3.08
CA PHE A 93 7.99 12.40 3.56
C PHE A 93 8.84 12.55 4.81
N LEU A 94 8.64 11.70 5.83
CA LEU A 94 9.40 11.74 7.07
C LEU A 94 10.87 11.40 6.86
N TYR A 95 11.17 10.48 5.94
CA TYR A 95 12.54 10.14 5.56
C TYR A 95 13.26 11.34 4.94
N VAL A 96 12.63 11.99 3.97
CA VAL A 96 13.20 13.18 3.31
C VAL A 96 13.43 14.32 4.31
N GLU A 97 12.48 14.58 5.21
CA GLU A 97 12.63 15.60 6.27
C GLU A 97 13.77 15.26 7.24
N ALA A 98 13.93 13.99 7.58
CA ALA A 98 15.02 13.53 8.44
C ALA A 98 16.40 13.65 7.76
N GLU A 99 16.50 13.34 6.45
CA GLU A 99 17.73 13.53 5.65
C GLU A 99 18.11 15.00 5.51
N LEU A 100 17.12 15.90 5.40
CA LEU A 100 17.35 17.35 5.35
C LEU A 100 17.71 17.95 6.71
N GLY A 101 17.81 17.13 7.76
CA GLY A 101 18.14 17.59 9.11
C GLY A 101 17.08 18.49 9.74
N ARG A 102 15.86 18.45 9.24
CA ARG A 102 14.75 19.24 9.79
C ARG A 102 14.15 18.55 11.01
N THR A 103 13.96 19.33 12.06
CA THR A 103 13.45 18.85 13.35
C THR A 103 11.91 18.75 13.40
N TRP A 104 11.27 18.45 12.27
CA TRP A 104 9.82 18.33 12.18
C TRP A 104 9.23 17.29 13.14
N MET A 105 10.00 16.23 13.41
CA MET A 105 9.59 15.17 14.31
C MET A 105 9.59 15.59 15.79
N GLU A 106 10.30 16.68 16.13
CA GLU A 106 10.31 17.24 17.50
C GLU A 106 9.08 18.12 17.77
N ASP A 107 8.46 18.66 16.72
CA ASP A 107 7.23 19.43 16.82
C ASP A 107 6.00 18.54 16.62
N GLY A 108 5.37 18.13 17.71
CA GLY A 108 4.19 17.26 17.69
C GLY A 108 3.03 17.78 16.85
N ARG A 109 2.89 19.10 16.67
CA ARG A 109 1.84 19.68 15.81
C ARG A 109 2.12 19.42 14.34
N ARG A 110 3.37 19.58 13.91
CA ARG A 110 3.77 19.34 12.54
C ARG A 110 3.68 17.87 12.19
N LEU A 111 4.10 17.00 13.12
CA LEU A 111 3.94 15.55 12.95
C LEU A 111 2.47 15.15 12.83
N ALA A 112 1.59 15.71 13.68
CA ALA A 112 0.15 15.48 13.59
C ALA A 112 -0.43 15.96 12.26
N LEU A 113 0.03 17.12 11.74
CA LEU A 113 -0.42 17.66 10.45
C LEU A 113 0.02 16.76 9.29
N SER A 114 1.23 16.22 9.32
CA SER A 114 1.72 15.28 8.29
C SER A 114 1.00 13.94 8.32
N ALA A 115 0.54 13.49 9.50
CA ALA A 115 -0.24 12.27 9.66
C ALA A 115 -1.75 12.47 9.36
N ALA A 116 -2.25 13.71 9.31
CA ALA A 116 -3.66 14.01 9.10
C ALA A 116 -4.25 13.39 7.81
N PRO A 117 -3.57 13.40 6.64
CA PRO A 117 -4.08 12.77 5.43
C PRO A 117 -4.29 11.26 5.58
N VAL A 118 -3.37 10.58 6.29
CA VAL A 118 -3.49 9.14 6.57
C VAL A 118 -4.65 8.87 7.51
N ALA A 119 -4.82 9.70 8.55
CA ALA A 119 -5.92 9.58 9.50
C ALA A 119 -7.28 9.84 8.82
N LEU A 120 -7.37 10.84 7.93
CA LEU A 120 -8.56 11.13 7.14
C LEU A 120 -8.90 9.99 6.17
N LEU A 121 -7.90 9.41 5.51
CA LEU A 121 -8.10 8.25 4.65
C LEU A 121 -8.61 7.05 5.47
N LEU A 122 -8.04 6.80 6.63
CA LEU A 122 -8.45 5.74 7.52
C LEU A 122 -9.90 5.93 7.99
N LEU A 123 -10.27 7.15 8.34
CA LEU A 123 -11.64 7.51 8.70
C LEU A 123 -12.58 7.29 7.51
N ALA A 124 -12.20 7.74 6.31
CA ALA A 124 -12.99 7.54 5.09
C ALA A 124 -13.18 6.05 4.78
N LEU A 125 -12.14 5.22 4.91
CA LEU A 125 -12.23 3.78 4.70
C LEU A 125 -13.10 3.07 5.75
N LEU A 126 -13.06 3.52 7.01
CA LEU A 126 -13.90 2.97 8.08
C LEU A 126 -15.39 3.35 7.92
N THR A 127 -15.66 4.56 7.43
CA THR A 127 -17.03 5.03 7.17
C THR A 127 -17.61 4.52 5.86
N ALA A 128 -16.77 4.09 4.92
CA ALA A 128 -17.15 3.56 3.61
C ALA A 128 -17.72 2.13 3.65
N ARG A 129 -18.19 1.67 4.80
CA ARG A 129 -18.65 0.29 5.02
C ARG A 129 -20.03 0.00 4.43
N ASP A 130 -20.81 1.03 4.12
CA ASP A 130 -22.15 0.91 3.56
C ASP A 130 -22.14 1.02 2.04
N GLU A 131 -23.22 0.55 1.37
CA GLU A 131 -23.40 0.53 -0.08
C GLU A 131 -23.21 1.88 -0.79
N ASN A 132 -23.22 2.97 -0.04
CA ASN A 132 -22.98 4.34 -0.53
C ASN A 132 -21.56 4.85 -0.20
N GLY A 133 -20.68 4.01 0.32
CA GLY A 133 -19.34 4.40 0.76
C GLY A 133 -18.36 4.58 -0.40
N PHE A 134 -17.33 5.38 -0.16
CA PHE A 134 -16.26 5.68 -1.13
C PHE A 134 -15.60 4.42 -1.72
N CYS A 135 -15.44 3.37 -0.92
CA CYS A 135 -14.85 2.09 -1.34
C CYS A 135 -15.76 1.33 -2.32
N TYR A 136 -17.08 1.41 -2.13
CA TYR A 136 -18.06 0.81 -3.02
C TYR A 136 -18.07 1.53 -4.39
N LEU A 137 -18.02 2.86 -4.39
CA LEU A 137 -17.92 3.67 -5.60
C LEU A 137 -16.63 3.39 -6.40
N CYS A 138 -15.49 3.24 -5.72
CA CYS A 138 -14.23 2.87 -6.39
C CYS A 138 -14.29 1.46 -7.01
N LEU A 139 -14.91 0.49 -6.33
CA LEU A 139 -15.07 -0.87 -6.84
C LEU A 139 -16.07 -0.94 -8.00
N LEU A 140 -17.17 -0.20 -7.94
CA LEU A 140 -18.16 -0.08 -9.03
C LEU A 140 -17.51 0.54 -10.28
N TYR A 141 -16.78 1.65 -10.12
CA TYR A 141 -16.13 2.33 -11.24
C TYR A 141 -15.10 1.44 -11.96
N THR A 142 -14.36 0.61 -11.22
CA THR A 142 -13.42 -0.34 -11.82
C THR A 142 -14.11 -1.52 -12.50
N SER A 143 -15.30 -1.93 -12.01
CA SER A 143 -16.12 -2.99 -12.61
C SER A 143 -16.77 -2.53 -13.90
N ASP A 144 -17.38 -1.34 -13.92
CA ASP A 144 -18.02 -0.77 -15.12
C ASP A 144 -17.01 -0.51 -16.24
N ALA A 145 -15.78 -0.05 -15.89
CA ALA A 145 -14.71 0.14 -16.87
C ALA A 145 -14.18 -1.17 -17.47
N ALA A 146 -14.43 -2.31 -16.84
CA ALA A 146 -14.11 -3.64 -17.38
C ALA A 146 -15.18 -4.17 -18.31
N ASP A 147 -16.47 -3.86 -18.03
CA ASP A 147 -17.60 -4.29 -18.86
C ASP A 147 -17.70 -3.50 -20.18
N ASP A 148 -17.30 -2.22 -20.20
CA ASP A 148 -17.27 -1.39 -21.42
C ASP A 148 -16.22 -1.86 -22.46
N LYS A 149 -15.33 -2.78 -22.10
CA LYS A 149 -14.34 -3.37 -23.02
C LYS A 149 -14.76 -4.74 -23.57
N ALA A 150 -15.87 -5.27 -23.12
CA ALA A 150 -16.40 -6.55 -23.60
C ALA A 150 -17.49 -6.35 -24.67
#